data_dd4782f2c43cf6e386a6657ebab87a28
#
_entry.id   dd4782f2c43cf6e386a6657ebab87a28
#
_cell.length_a   1.000
_cell.length_b   1.000
_cell.length_c   1.000
_cell.angle_alpha   90.00
_cell.angle_beta   90.00
_cell.angle_gamma   90.00
#
_symmetry.space_group_name_H-M   'P 1'
#
loop_
_entity.id
_entity.type
_entity.pdbx_description
1 polymer ?
#
loop_
_entity_poly.entity_id
_entity_poly.type
_entity_poly.pdbx_seq_one_letter_code
_entity_poly.pdbx_strand_id
1 'polypeptide(L)'
;MTHPLDRPIWSALTTRQADIAERVGSAVRLKPDYGVFAAAADASERSRIALNYLDHGPEGLWLVEIDEVEPPPGLLVVHHTAPCVQMVADHVEAPKSAFTIERLGEADAADMFELARLTKPGPFFEHTNRMGNFIGIREKGRLVAMAGERLRPEGFTEVSGVCTHPDFRGYGCASDLMRITAARILARGETPFLHSYADNTGAIALYEKLGFRLRSQMTLTVLVREGAEGAPVIGHG
;
A
#
# COMPACT_ATOMS: atom_id res chain seq x y z
N MET A 1 20.31 0.64 14.40
CA MET A 1 18.95 0.13 14.09
C MET A 1 18.57 0.71 12.73
N THR A 2 18.12 -0.09 11.80
CA THR A 2 17.58 0.36 10.51
C THR A 2 16.27 1.11 10.77
N HIS A 3 16.01 2.16 10.01
CA HIS A 3 14.78 2.94 10.15
C HIS A 3 13.56 2.07 9.76
N PRO A 4 12.42 2.11 10.48
CA PRO A 4 11.25 1.24 10.19
C PRO A 4 10.74 1.33 8.76
N LEU A 5 10.88 2.50 8.12
CA LEU A 5 10.48 2.72 6.75
C LEU A 5 11.51 2.29 5.69
N ASP A 6 12.73 1.85 6.08
CA ASP A 6 13.67 1.26 5.11
C ASP A 6 13.16 -0.10 4.62
N ARG A 7 12.41 -0.79 5.48
CA ARG A 7 11.79 -2.09 5.21
C ARG A 7 10.36 -2.12 5.75
N PRO A 8 9.45 -1.33 5.15
CA PRO A 8 8.14 -1.04 5.73
C PRO A 8 7.25 -2.28 5.89
N ILE A 9 7.32 -3.22 4.93
CA ILE A 9 6.56 -4.46 4.98
C ILE A 9 7.06 -5.34 6.12
N TRP A 10 8.37 -5.58 6.19
CA TRP A 10 8.97 -6.36 7.29
C TRP A 10 8.63 -5.75 8.65
N SER A 11 8.82 -4.45 8.80
CA SER A 11 8.54 -3.74 10.03
C SER A 11 7.06 -3.88 10.44
N ALA A 12 6.13 -3.67 9.54
CA ALA A 12 4.70 -3.78 9.82
C ALA A 12 4.29 -5.20 10.20
N LEU A 13 4.68 -6.20 9.39
CA LEU A 13 4.23 -7.59 9.54
C LEU A 13 4.94 -8.37 10.66
N THR A 14 6.03 -7.85 11.20
CA THR A 14 6.70 -8.46 12.37
C THR A 14 6.40 -7.72 13.67
N THR A 15 5.62 -6.63 13.63
CA THR A 15 5.23 -5.85 14.81
C THR A 15 3.71 -5.67 14.86
N ARG A 16 3.20 -4.51 14.47
CA ARG A 16 1.80 -4.08 14.68
C ARG A 16 0.75 -4.82 13.87
N GLN A 17 1.16 -5.52 12.80
CA GLN A 17 0.27 -6.27 11.91
C GLN A 17 0.66 -7.75 11.81
N ALA A 18 1.31 -8.29 12.86
CA ALA A 18 1.70 -9.69 12.92
C ALA A 18 0.50 -10.66 12.96
N ASP A 19 -0.65 -10.21 13.41
CA ASP A 19 -1.92 -10.97 13.47
C ASP A 19 -2.55 -11.22 12.09
N ILE A 20 -2.28 -10.35 11.12
CA ILE A 20 -2.72 -10.49 9.72
C ILE A 20 -1.59 -10.98 8.80
N ALA A 21 -0.47 -11.38 9.37
CA ALA A 21 0.67 -11.93 8.65
C ALA A 21 0.70 -13.46 8.71
N GLU A 22 1.28 -14.05 7.68
CA GLU A 22 1.79 -15.43 7.66
C GLU A 22 3.31 -15.38 7.72
N ARG A 23 3.91 -16.29 8.49
CA ARG A 23 5.36 -16.37 8.64
C ARG A 23 5.86 -17.79 8.37
N VAL A 24 6.90 -17.88 7.53
CA VAL A 24 7.62 -19.13 7.29
C VAL A 24 9.11 -18.86 7.47
N GLY A 25 9.68 -19.41 8.55
CA GLY A 25 11.08 -19.19 8.88
C GLY A 25 11.43 -17.70 9.01
N SER A 26 12.28 -17.22 8.13
CA SER A 26 12.73 -15.83 8.04
C SER A 26 11.99 -15.00 6.96
N ALA A 27 10.83 -15.45 6.50
CA ALA A 27 9.99 -14.69 5.59
C ALA A 27 8.59 -14.47 6.17
N VAL A 28 7.97 -13.35 5.79
CA VAL A 28 6.61 -12.97 6.16
C VAL A 28 5.85 -12.48 4.94
N ARG A 29 4.53 -12.66 4.96
CA ARG A 29 3.63 -12.04 3.98
C ARG A 29 2.30 -11.64 4.64
N LEU A 30 1.55 -10.76 4.03
CA LEU A 30 0.13 -10.60 4.36
C LEU A 30 -0.63 -11.89 4.05
N LYS A 31 -1.62 -12.24 4.88
CA LYS A 31 -2.58 -13.29 4.51
C LYS A 31 -3.20 -12.96 3.15
N PRO A 32 -3.49 -13.97 2.30
CA PRO A 32 -3.94 -13.74 0.91
C PRO A 32 -5.10 -12.78 0.77
N ASP A 33 -6.07 -12.83 1.68
CA ASP A 33 -7.26 -11.98 1.65
C ASP A 33 -6.97 -10.49 1.95
N TYR A 34 -5.81 -10.20 2.54
CA TYR A 34 -5.38 -8.82 2.87
C TYR A 34 -4.51 -8.20 1.79
N GLY A 35 -3.72 -9.00 1.07
CA GLY A 35 -2.83 -8.47 0.04
C GLY A 35 -1.67 -9.38 -0.33
N VAL A 36 -0.79 -8.82 -1.13
CA VAL A 36 0.35 -9.51 -1.79
C VAL A 36 1.71 -9.19 -1.17
N PHE A 37 1.77 -8.28 -0.21
CA PHE A 37 3.05 -7.80 0.31
C PHE A 37 3.75 -8.85 1.14
N ALA A 38 5.06 -9.02 0.87
CA ALA A 38 5.95 -9.95 1.53
C ALA A 38 7.32 -9.33 1.79
N ALA A 39 8.05 -9.90 2.72
CA ALA A 39 9.44 -9.53 3.02
C ALA A 39 10.22 -10.71 3.60
N ALA A 40 11.53 -10.75 3.34
CA ALA A 40 12.45 -11.63 4.04
C ALA A 40 13.12 -10.88 5.22
N ALA A 41 13.69 -11.57 6.20
CA ALA A 41 14.31 -10.94 7.37
C ALA A 41 15.51 -10.07 7.02
N ASP A 42 16.29 -10.49 6.03
CA ASP A 42 17.46 -9.81 5.51
C ASP A 42 17.75 -10.29 4.08
N ALA A 43 18.79 -9.75 3.45
CA ALA A 43 19.22 -10.10 2.09
C ALA A 43 20.04 -11.41 2.01
N SER A 44 20.22 -12.15 3.11
CA SER A 44 20.94 -13.43 3.08
C SER A 44 20.21 -14.45 2.21
N GLU A 45 20.96 -15.33 1.57
CA GLU A 45 20.40 -16.41 0.76
C GLU A 45 19.40 -17.27 1.54
N ARG A 46 19.70 -17.57 2.81
CA ARG A 46 18.80 -18.29 3.71
C ARG A 46 17.45 -17.58 3.87
N SER A 47 17.46 -16.26 4.07
CA SER A 47 16.24 -15.48 4.25
C SER A 47 15.45 -15.37 2.94
N ARG A 48 16.13 -15.22 1.81
CA ARG A 48 15.49 -15.21 0.49
C ARG A 48 14.85 -16.57 0.16
N ILE A 49 15.55 -17.69 0.43
CA ILE A 49 15.00 -19.04 0.23
C ILE A 49 13.68 -19.24 0.99
N ALA A 50 13.51 -18.63 2.16
CA ALA A 50 12.27 -18.76 2.91
C ALA A 50 11.03 -18.18 2.16
N LEU A 51 11.21 -17.24 1.23
CA LEU A 51 10.14 -16.74 0.37
C LEU A 51 9.52 -17.83 -0.52
N ASN A 52 10.29 -18.84 -0.94
CA ASN A 52 9.77 -19.95 -1.75
C ASN A 52 8.68 -20.78 -1.04
N TYR A 53 8.61 -20.71 0.29
CA TYR A 53 7.70 -21.49 1.11
C TYR A 53 6.46 -20.71 1.56
N LEU A 54 6.38 -19.42 1.26
CA LEU A 54 5.16 -18.65 1.44
C LEU A 54 4.14 -19.05 0.37
N ASP A 55 2.85 -18.86 0.64
CA ASP A 55 1.84 -18.94 -0.41
C ASP A 55 2.03 -17.76 -1.39
N HIS A 56 2.16 -18.02 -2.67
CA HIS A 56 2.42 -16.97 -3.65
C HIS A 56 1.12 -16.44 -4.27
N GLY A 57 0.06 -17.23 -4.27
CA GLY A 57 -1.16 -16.91 -5.00
C GLY A 57 -0.91 -16.61 -6.51
N PRO A 58 -1.92 -16.22 -7.24
CA PRO A 58 -1.79 -15.84 -8.65
C PRO A 58 -1.09 -14.49 -8.84
N GLU A 59 -1.14 -13.62 -7.84
CA GLU A 59 -0.60 -12.25 -7.88
C GLU A 59 0.90 -12.19 -7.51
N GLY A 60 1.50 -13.31 -7.07
CA GLY A 60 2.87 -13.37 -6.60
C GLY A 60 3.11 -12.69 -5.24
N LEU A 61 4.37 -12.47 -4.92
CA LEU A 61 4.83 -11.76 -3.73
C LEU A 61 5.40 -10.40 -4.13
N TRP A 62 4.90 -9.33 -3.51
CA TRP A 62 5.32 -7.97 -3.78
C TRP A 62 6.22 -7.47 -2.64
N LEU A 63 7.46 -7.18 -2.94
CA LEU A 63 8.45 -6.66 -2.01
C LEU A 63 8.71 -5.18 -2.31
N VAL A 64 8.76 -4.33 -1.29
CA VAL A 64 9.12 -2.92 -1.41
C VAL A 64 10.29 -2.66 -0.46
N GLU A 65 11.46 -2.52 -1.01
CA GLU A 65 12.73 -2.38 -0.29
C GLU A 65 13.54 -1.20 -0.88
N ILE A 66 14.53 -0.69 -0.15
CA ILE A 66 15.44 0.34 -0.68
C ILE A 66 16.24 -0.23 -1.86
N ASP A 67 16.81 -1.40 -1.67
CA ASP A 67 17.61 -2.08 -2.68
C ASP A 67 16.75 -3.06 -3.50
N GLU A 68 17.18 -3.36 -4.70
CA GLU A 68 16.57 -4.40 -5.52
C GLU A 68 16.76 -5.78 -4.85
N VAL A 69 15.68 -6.53 -4.78
CA VAL A 69 15.70 -7.87 -4.17
C VAL A 69 16.09 -8.90 -5.23
N GLU A 70 17.23 -9.56 -5.02
CA GLU A 70 17.60 -10.72 -5.83
C GLU A 70 16.60 -11.86 -5.61
N PRO A 71 16.17 -12.57 -6.67
CA PRO A 71 15.27 -13.71 -6.52
C PRO A 71 15.94 -14.80 -5.67
N PRO A 72 15.18 -15.53 -4.85
CA PRO A 72 15.72 -16.67 -4.13
C PRO A 72 16.09 -17.78 -5.10
N PRO A 73 17.14 -18.57 -4.80
CA PRO A 73 17.34 -19.83 -5.50
C PRO A 73 16.11 -20.73 -5.33
N GLY A 74 15.63 -21.33 -6.42
CA GLY A 74 14.53 -22.30 -6.38
C GLY A 74 13.34 -21.92 -7.25
N LEU A 75 12.16 -21.74 -6.65
CA LEU A 75 10.88 -21.71 -7.37
C LEU A 75 10.44 -20.34 -7.86
N LEU A 76 11.00 -19.27 -7.33
CA LEU A 76 10.56 -17.91 -7.63
C LEU A 76 11.51 -17.21 -8.59
N VAL A 77 10.93 -16.47 -9.51
CA VAL A 77 11.64 -15.60 -10.45
C VAL A 77 11.11 -14.16 -10.33
N VAL A 78 11.93 -13.18 -10.69
CA VAL A 78 11.47 -11.79 -10.81
C VAL A 78 10.58 -11.68 -12.05
N HIS A 79 9.32 -11.34 -11.83
CA HIS A 79 8.37 -11.05 -12.90
C HIS A 79 8.43 -9.58 -13.31
N HIS A 80 8.57 -8.69 -12.32
CA HIS A 80 8.55 -7.25 -12.55
C HIS A 80 9.38 -6.53 -11.48
N THR A 81 10.08 -5.48 -11.91
CA THR A 81 10.76 -4.53 -11.04
C THR A 81 10.37 -3.12 -11.45
N ALA A 82 10.05 -2.27 -10.49
CA ALA A 82 9.72 -0.87 -10.76
C ALA A 82 10.31 0.06 -9.69
N PRO A 83 10.87 1.21 -10.11
CA PRO A 83 11.27 2.25 -9.18
C PRO A 83 10.04 2.90 -8.54
N CYS A 84 10.08 3.07 -7.23
CA CYS A 84 9.08 3.73 -6.43
C CYS A 84 9.69 4.85 -5.60
N VAL A 85 8.86 5.79 -5.18
CA VAL A 85 9.20 6.80 -4.18
C VAL A 85 8.43 6.51 -2.90
N GLN A 86 9.10 6.70 -1.76
CA GLN A 86 8.49 6.73 -0.46
C GLN A 86 8.48 8.17 0.03
N MET A 87 7.28 8.65 0.38
CA MET A 87 7.09 10.02 0.85
C MET A 87 6.50 10.04 2.26
N VAL A 88 6.84 11.07 3.05
CA VAL A 88 6.36 11.27 4.43
C VAL A 88 5.86 12.68 4.61
N ALA A 89 4.96 12.91 5.58
CA ALA A 89 4.52 14.25 5.94
C ALA A 89 4.61 14.45 7.46
N ASP A 90 5.20 15.56 7.88
CA ASP A 90 5.27 15.98 9.29
C ASP A 90 4.09 16.90 9.66
N HIS A 91 3.45 17.48 8.66
CA HIS A 91 2.22 18.26 8.78
C HIS A 91 1.44 18.22 7.47
N VAL A 92 0.15 18.44 7.54
CA VAL A 92 -0.72 18.62 6.38
C VAL A 92 -1.64 19.82 6.60
N GLU A 93 -1.94 20.54 5.52
CA GLU A 93 -2.93 21.60 5.63
C GLU A 93 -4.32 21.03 5.96
N ALA A 94 -5.14 21.84 6.62
CA ALA A 94 -6.53 21.48 6.87
C ALA A 94 -7.28 21.22 5.56
N PRO A 95 -8.19 20.22 5.52
CA PRO A 95 -9.01 19.98 4.35
C PRO A 95 -9.89 21.20 4.06
N LYS A 96 -10.07 21.51 2.78
CA LYS A 96 -10.93 22.61 2.31
C LYS A 96 -12.29 22.08 1.82
N SER A 97 -12.67 20.90 2.31
CA SER A 97 -13.75 20.11 1.73
C SER A 97 -15.13 20.73 1.89
N ALA A 98 -15.85 20.79 0.77
CA ALA A 98 -17.30 20.94 0.76
C ALA A 98 -18.04 19.57 0.78
N PHE A 99 -17.31 18.45 0.81
CA PHE A 99 -17.87 17.11 0.76
C PHE A 99 -18.21 16.59 2.15
N THR A 100 -19.30 15.83 2.25
CA THR A 100 -19.57 15.01 3.43
C THR A 100 -18.64 13.80 3.41
N ILE A 101 -17.80 13.70 4.42
CA ILE A 101 -16.83 12.60 4.57
C ILE A 101 -17.41 11.57 5.55
N GLU A 102 -17.53 10.35 5.08
CA GLU A 102 -18.05 9.23 5.87
C GLU A 102 -16.91 8.30 6.29
N ARG A 103 -17.05 7.67 7.45
CA ARG A 103 -16.19 6.55 7.84
C ARG A 103 -16.72 5.30 7.12
N LEU A 104 -15.83 4.60 6.45
CA LEU A 104 -16.12 3.33 5.80
C LEU A 104 -15.76 2.16 6.73
N GLY A 105 -16.61 1.15 6.72
CA GLY A 105 -16.44 -0.04 7.57
C GLY A 105 -16.74 -1.32 6.81
N GLU A 106 -17.03 -2.39 7.56
CA GLU A 106 -17.30 -3.72 6.99
C GLU A 106 -18.53 -3.74 6.07
N ALA A 107 -19.55 -2.97 6.40
CA ALA A 107 -20.75 -2.87 5.56
C ALA A 107 -20.49 -2.22 4.19
N ASP A 108 -19.39 -1.48 4.06
CA ASP A 108 -19.01 -0.78 2.83
C ASP A 108 -17.98 -1.58 1.99
N ALA A 109 -17.52 -2.75 2.47
CA ALA A 109 -16.43 -3.51 1.86
C ALA A 109 -16.68 -3.82 0.38
N ALA A 110 -17.90 -4.17 0.00
CA ALA A 110 -18.29 -4.44 -1.38
C ALA A 110 -18.13 -3.20 -2.29
N ASP A 111 -18.64 -2.05 -1.83
CA ASP A 111 -18.54 -0.77 -2.57
C ASP A 111 -17.07 -0.35 -2.73
N MET A 112 -16.28 -0.54 -1.66
CA MET A 112 -14.83 -0.22 -1.67
C MET A 112 -14.09 -1.10 -2.67
N PHE A 113 -14.38 -2.39 -2.67
CA PHE A 113 -13.78 -3.35 -3.61
C PHE A 113 -14.15 -3.03 -5.07
N GLU A 114 -15.43 -2.72 -5.34
CA GLU A 114 -15.87 -2.31 -6.68
C GLU A 114 -15.18 -1.04 -7.17
N LEU A 115 -15.08 -0.01 -6.29
CA LEU A 115 -14.41 1.24 -6.64
C LEU A 115 -12.92 1.00 -6.89
N ALA A 116 -12.25 0.18 -6.07
CA ALA A 116 -10.85 -0.17 -6.26
C ALA A 116 -10.64 -0.96 -7.57
N ARG A 117 -11.51 -1.92 -7.89
CA ARG A 117 -11.45 -2.67 -9.14
C ARG A 117 -11.60 -1.79 -10.38
N LEU A 118 -12.48 -0.77 -10.30
CA LEU A 118 -12.69 0.19 -11.38
C LEU A 118 -11.49 1.12 -11.58
N THR A 119 -10.88 1.57 -10.48
CA THR A 119 -9.88 2.66 -10.49
C THR A 119 -8.44 2.17 -10.38
N LYS A 120 -8.23 0.93 -9.93
CA LYS A 120 -6.93 0.25 -9.77
C LYS A 120 -5.90 1.09 -9.00
N PRO A 121 -6.17 1.49 -7.75
CA PRO A 121 -5.26 2.32 -6.93
C PRO A 121 -4.04 1.55 -6.39
N GLY A 122 -3.74 0.39 -6.91
CA GLY A 122 -2.80 -0.61 -6.42
C GLY A 122 -3.53 -1.83 -5.85
N PRO A 123 -2.80 -2.76 -5.21
CA PRO A 123 -3.40 -3.98 -4.67
C PRO A 123 -4.49 -3.68 -3.64
N PHE A 124 -5.70 -4.17 -3.89
CA PHE A 124 -6.85 -4.07 -3.00
C PHE A 124 -7.61 -5.40 -3.02
N PHE A 125 -7.69 -6.06 -1.87
CA PHE A 125 -8.23 -7.40 -1.69
C PHE A 125 -9.46 -7.37 -0.78
N GLU A 126 -10.10 -8.52 -0.59
CA GLU A 126 -11.36 -8.65 0.14
C GLU A 126 -11.30 -8.06 1.56
N HIS A 127 -10.17 -8.25 2.26
CA HIS A 127 -9.96 -7.76 3.62
C HIS A 127 -9.02 -6.55 3.73
N THR A 128 -8.63 -5.92 2.62
CA THR A 128 -7.78 -4.71 2.67
C THR A 128 -8.42 -3.60 3.50
N ASN A 129 -9.75 -3.50 3.49
CA ASN A 129 -10.51 -2.55 4.32
C ASN A 129 -10.29 -2.72 5.82
N ARG A 130 -9.83 -3.89 6.28
CA ARG A 130 -9.57 -4.21 7.69
C ARG A 130 -8.14 -3.87 8.14
N MET A 131 -7.26 -3.44 7.23
CA MET A 131 -5.86 -3.10 7.57
C MET A 131 -5.73 -1.80 8.36
N GLY A 132 -6.72 -0.89 8.24
CA GLY A 132 -6.74 0.38 8.93
C GLY A 132 -8.05 1.13 8.75
N ASN A 133 -8.03 2.44 9.01
CA ASN A 133 -9.22 3.27 8.90
C ASN A 133 -9.41 3.72 7.44
N PHE A 134 -10.62 3.54 6.92
CA PHE A 134 -11.02 4.04 5.61
C PHE A 134 -12.09 5.12 5.75
N ILE A 135 -12.04 6.09 4.84
CA ILE A 135 -13.02 7.17 4.70
C ILE A 135 -13.41 7.33 3.23
N GLY A 136 -14.60 7.82 2.99
CA GLY A 136 -15.09 8.00 1.62
C GLY A 136 -16.05 9.15 1.45
N ILE A 137 -16.37 9.39 0.19
CA ILE A 137 -17.39 10.34 -0.27
C ILE A 137 -18.43 9.55 -1.05
N ARG A 138 -19.70 9.77 -0.71
CA ARG A 138 -20.83 9.22 -1.48
C ARG A 138 -21.58 10.32 -2.21
N GLU A 139 -22.02 9.99 -3.41
CA GLU A 139 -22.93 10.81 -4.20
C GLU A 139 -24.15 9.97 -4.58
N LYS A 140 -25.33 10.40 -4.17
CA LYS A 140 -26.59 9.66 -4.37
C LYS A 140 -26.53 8.20 -3.93
N GLY A 141 -25.88 7.95 -2.79
CA GLY A 141 -25.71 6.61 -2.21
C GLY A 141 -24.55 5.80 -2.77
N ARG A 142 -23.93 6.20 -3.88
CA ARG A 142 -22.77 5.51 -4.49
C ARG A 142 -21.47 6.00 -3.89
N LEU A 143 -20.56 5.10 -3.55
CA LEU A 143 -19.19 5.45 -3.16
C LEU A 143 -18.43 5.94 -4.39
N VAL A 144 -17.99 7.21 -4.37
CA VAL A 144 -17.33 7.86 -5.53
C VAL A 144 -15.86 8.18 -5.27
N ALA A 145 -15.43 8.23 -4.03
CA ALA A 145 -14.03 8.37 -3.67
C ALA A 145 -13.76 7.74 -2.31
N MET A 146 -12.55 7.20 -2.12
CA MET A 146 -12.09 6.71 -0.83
C MET A 146 -10.60 6.94 -0.63
N ALA A 147 -10.17 6.91 0.62
CA ALA A 147 -8.78 6.81 1.05
C ALA A 147 -8.72 6.08 2.39
N GLY A 148 -7.62 5.43 2.68
CA GLY A 148 -7.47 4.70 3.93
C GLY A 148 -6.02 4.47 4.34
N GLU A 149 -5.87 3.58 5.30
CA GLU A 149 -4.60 3.19 5.89
C GLU A 149 -4.28 1.73 5.53
N ARG A 150 -3.00 1.40 5.32
CA ARG A 150 -2.57 0.05 4.94
C ARG A 150 -1.46 -0.49 5.82
N LEU A 151 -0.19 -0.24 5.50
CA LEU A 151 0.95 -0.71 6.30
C LEU A 151 1.14 0.17 7.54
N ARG A 152 1.44 -0.47 8.69
CA ARG A 152 1.58 0.21 9.97
C ARG A 152 2.89 -0.17 10.68
N PRO A 153 4.05 0.20 10.14
CA PRO A 153 5.32 0.12 10.87
C PRO A 153 5.24 0.92 12.17
N GLU A 154 6.10 0.61 13.13
CA GLU A 154 6.12 1.29 14.42
C GLU A 154 6.38 2.80 14.27
N GLY A 155 5.49 3.64 14.78
CA GLY A 155 5.53 5.12 14.65
C GLY A 155 5.06 5.66 13.30
N PHE A 156 4.64 4.81 12.35
CA PHE A 156 4.26 5.20 11.00
C PHE A 156 2.96 4.51 10.57
N THR A 157 2.19 5.20 9.70
CA THR A 157 1.01 4.59 9.04
C THR A 157 0.93 5.04 7.60
N GLU A 158 0.73 4.09 6.70
CA GLU A 158 0.66 4.34 5.26
C GLU A 158 -0.72 4.84 4.85
N VAL A 159 -0.76 5.98 4.14
CA VAL A 159 -1.94 6.43 3.39
C VAL A 159 -2.00 5.64 2.09
N SER A 160 -3.09 4.94 1.87
CA SER A 160 -3.25 4.02 0.73
C SER A 160 -4.72 3.90 0.29
N GLY A 161 -4.96 3.14 -0.79
CA GLY A 161 -6.30 2.93 -1.33
C GLY A 161 -6.98 4.22 -1.80
N VAL A 162 -6.17 5.24 -2.13
CA VAL A 162 -6.69 6.53 -2.59
C VAL A 162 -7.19 6.38 -4.02
N CYS A 163 -8.49 6.55 -4.20
CA CYS A 163 -9.07 6.50 -5.53
C CYS A 163 -10.34 7.35 -5.65
N THR A 164 -10.61 7.77 -6.87
CA THR A 164 -11.79 8.55 -7.22
C THR A 164 -12.37 8.01 -8.53
N HIS A 165 -13.69 7.76 -8.52
CA HIS A 165 -14.43 7.35 -9.69
C HIS A 165 -14.17 8.31 -10.85
N PRO A 166 -13.98 7.85 -12.11
CA PRO A 166 -13.64 8.69 -13.26
C PRO A 166 -14.52 9.92 -13.41
N ASP A 167 -15.82 9.80 -13.24
CA ASP A 167 -16.80 10.90 -13.38
C ASP A 167 -16.66 11.98 -12.29
N PHE A 168 -15.93 11.71 -11.22
CA PHE A 168 -15.71 12.61 -10.08
C PHE A 168 -14.27 13.09 -9.93
N ARG A 169 -13.42 12.79 -10.92
CA ARG A 169 -12.04 13.33 -10.96
C ARG A 169 -12.05 14.83 -11.20
N GLY A 170 -11.04 15.53 -10.69
CA GLY A 170 -10.90 16.98 -10.83
C GLY A 170 -11.67 17.82 -9.80
N TYR A 171 -12.54 17.22 -8.99
CA TYR A 171 -13.29 17.94 -7.94
C TYR A 171 -12.56 18.03 -6.59
N GLY A 172 -11.34 17.49 -6.47
CA GLY A 172 -10.54 17.58 -5.25
C GLY A 172 -10.80 16.46 -4.22
N CYS A 173 -11.65 15.48 -4.52
CA CYS A 173 -12.01 14.40 -3.59
C CYS A 173 -10.78 13.68 -3.00
N ALA A 174 -9.84 13.24 -3.84
CA ALA A 174 -8.63 12.55 -3.40
C ALA A 174 -7.78 13.44 -2.47
N SER A 175 -7.60 14.70 -2.82
CA SER A 175 -6.81 15.67 -2.02
C SER A 175 -7.37 15.81 -0.61
N ASP A 176 -8.69 15.97 -0.48
CA ASP A 176 -9.33 16.18 0.81
C ASP A 176 -9.32 14.89 1.66
N LEU A 177 -9.59 13.75 1.04
CA LEU A 177 -9.51 12.46 1.73
C LEU A 177 -8.10 12.17 2.24
N MET A 178 -7.07 12.44 1.43
CA MET A 178 -5.67 12.27 1.83
C MET A 178 -5.29 13.20 2.98
N ARG A 179 -5.68 14.50 2.93
CA ARG A 179 -5.44 15.45 4.03
C ARG A 179 -6.06 14.97 5.33
N ILE A 180 -7.33 14.52 5.28
CA ILE A 180 -8.04 14.03 6.46
C ILE A 180 -7.39 12.77 7.01
N THR A 181 -7.03 11.81 6.14
CA THR A 181 -6.37 10.58 6.56
C THR A 181 -5.01 10.90 7.20
N ALA A 182 -4.17 11.70 6.55
CA ALA A 182 -2.87 12.09 7.08
C ALA A 182 -2.98 12.89 8.39
N ALA A 183 -3.93 13.84 8.48
CA ALA A 183 -4.19 14.59 9.72
C ALA A 183 -4.61 13.67 10.89
N ARG A 184 -5.43 12.64 10.63
CA ARG A 184 -5.81 11.65 11.65
C ARG A 184 -4.62 10.80 12.09
N ILE A 185 -3.71 10.46 11.20
CA ILE A 185 -2.47 9.74 11.52
C ILE A 185 -1.59 10.62 12.42
N LEU A 186 -1.35 11.88 12.04
CA LEU A 186 -0.59 12.84 12.85
C LEU A 186 -1.21 13.06 14.23
N ALA A 187 -2.53 13.16 14.33
CA ALA A 187 -3.24 13.35 15.60
C ALA A 187 -3.06 12.17 16.58
N ARG A 188 -2.68 10.99 16.08
CA ARG A 188 -2.32 9.83 16.90
C ARG A 188 -0.83 9.80 17.28
N GLY A 189 -0.05 10.81 16.91
CA GLY A 189 1.40 10.85 17.14
C GLY A 189 2.21 9.96 16.18
N GLU A 190 1.63 9.54 15.06
CA GLU A 190 2.28 8.75 14.03
C GLU A 190 2.61 9.61 12.81
N THR A 191 3.62 9.23 12.05
CA THR A 191 3.98 9.91 10.80
C THR A 191 3.28 9.23 9.60
N PRO A 192 2.44 9.95 8.84
CA PRO A 192 1.88 9.43 7.60
C PRO A 192 2.97 9.27 6.53
N PHE A 193 2.93 8.16 5.83
CA PHE A 193 3.78 7.91 4.67
C PHE A 193 2.96 7.32 3.53
N LEU A 194 3.53 7.28 2.34
CA LEU A 194 2.95 6.63 1.16
C LEU A 194 4.03 6.13 0.21
N HIS A 195 3.63 5.25 -0.70
CA HIS A 195 4.45 4.86 -1.85
C HIS A 195 3.74 5.26 -3.15
N SER A 196 4.53 5.57 -4.15
CA SER A 196 4.08 5.80 -5.53
C SER A 196 5.11 5.27 -6.51
N TYR A 197 4.69 4.87 -7.69
CA TYR A 197 5.63 4.65 -8.79
C TYR A 197 6.37 5.95 -9.09
N ALA A 198 7.66 5.86 -9.39
CA ALA A 198 8.51 7.03 -9.59
C ALA A 198 8.15 7.83 -10.87
N ASP A 199 7.50 7.18 -11.82
CA ASP A 199 7.02 7.79 -13.07
C ASP A 199 5.62 8.42 -12.96
N ASN A 200 4.89 8.18 -11.85
CA ASN A 200 3.60 8.82 -11.59
C ASN A 200 3.79 10.27 -11.09
N THR A 201 4.36 11.11 -11.98
CA THR A 201 4.70 12.49 -11.66
C THR A 201 3.50 13.34 -11.26
N GLY A 202 2.32 13.04 -11.81
CA GLY A 202 1.06 13.71 -11.46
C GLY A 202 0.65 13.48 -10.00
N ALA A 203 0.73 12.22 -9.55
CA ALA A 203 0.43 11.88 -8.16
C ALA A 203 1.50 12.46 -7.21
N ILE A 204 2.78 12.36 -7.55
CA ILE A 204 3.87 12.92 -6.75
C ILE A 204 3.68 14.42 -6.56
N ALA A 205 3.41 15.18 -7.63
CA ALA A 205 3.15 16.61 -7.53
C ALA A 205 1.91 16.94 -6.67
N LEU A 206 0.90 16.09 -6.67
CA LEU A 206 -0.23 16.22 -5.74
C LEU A 206 0.23 15.99 -4.30
N TYR A 207 0.98 14.94 -4.03
CA TYR A 207 1.45 14.61 -2.67
C TYR A 207 2.33 15.72 -2.10
N GLU A 208 3.22 16.31 -2.90
CA GLU A 208 4.03 17.47 -2.51
C GLU A 208 3.16 18.68 -2.11
N LYS A 209 2.11 18.99 -2.88
CA LYS A 209 1.13 20.05 -2.54
C LYS A 209 0.34 19.75 -1.27
N LEU A 210 0.23 18.49 -0.88
CA LEU A 210 -0.44 18.07 0.36
C LEU A 210 0.49 18.11 1.59
N GLY A 211 1.79 18.39 1.40
CA GLY A 211 2.78 18.44 2.46
C GLY A 211 3.65 17.21 2.60
N PHE A 212 3.49 16.22 1.70
CA PHE A 212 4.40 15.08 1.66
C PHE A 212 5.72 15.48 0.99
N ARG A 213 6.81 14.95 1.50
CA ARG A 213 8.16 15.13 0.93
C ARG A 213 8.80 13.78 0.65
N LEU A 214 9.66 13.74 -0.34
CA LEU A 214 10.45 12.54 -0.64
C LEU A 214 11.29 12.15 0.59
N ARG A 215 11.16 10.90 1.02
CA ARG A 215 12.02 10.30 2.05
C ARG A 215 13.10 9.44 1.42
N SER A 216 12.71 8.51 0.55
CA SER A 216 13.63 7.55 -0.08
C SER A 216 13.12 7.12 -1.45
N GLN A 217 14.06 6.72 -2.29
CA GLN A 217 13.76 5.87 -3.43
C GLN A 217 13.64 4.44 -2.95
N MET A 218 12.71 3.70 -3.52
CA MET A 218 12.42 2.31 -3.18
C MET A 218 12.32 1.51 -4.47
N THR A 219 12.49 0.21 -4.36
CA THR A 219 12.26 -0.72 -5.47
C THR A 219 11.11 -1.64 -5.13
N LEU A 220 10.09 -1.67 -5.99
CA LEU A 220 9.09 -2.73 -6.00
C LEU A 220 9.66 -3.91 -6.80
N THR A 221 9.69 -5.08 -6.18
CA THR A 221 10.02 -6.35 -6.85
C THR A 221 8.84 -7.30 -6.73
N VAL A 222 8.36 -7.82 -7.84
CA VAL A 222 7.30 -8.84 -7.89
C VAL A 222 7.91 -10.19 -8.22
N LEU A 223 7.79 -11.11 -7.29
CA LEU A 223 8.25 -12.49 -7.44
C LEU A 223 7.05 -13.39 -7.75
N VAL A 224 7.18 -14.21 -8.77
CA VAL A 224 6.17 -15.21 -9.15
C VAL A 224 6.82 -16.58 -9.26
N ARG A 225 6.01 -17.63 -9.22
CA ARG A 225 6.49 -18.98 -9.45
C ARG A 225 6.96 -19.12 -10.90
N GLU A 226 8.10 -19.75 -11.13
CA GLU A 226 8.60 -20.03 -12.47
C GLU A 226 7.56 -20.84 -13.27
N GLY A 227 7.23 -20.36 -14.49
CA GLY A 227 6.21 -20.98 -15.34
C GLY A 227 4.76 -20.64 -14.96
N ALA A 228 4.50 -19.73 -14.01
CA ALA A 228 3.13 -19.27 -13.74
C ALA A 228 2.59 -18.47 -14.93
N GLU A 229 1.48 -18.95 -15.51
CA GLU A 229 0.72 -18.21 -16.52
C GLU A 229 -0.16 -17.17 -15.82
N GLY A 230 -0.15 -15.92 -16.30
CA GLY A 230 -1.13 -14.90 -15.91
C GLY A 230 -0.76 -14.04 -14.71
N ALA A 231 0.52 -13.82 -14.45
CA ALA A 231 0.91 -12.80 -13.48
C ALA A 231 0.33 -11.41 -13.83
N PRO A 232 -0.15 -10.63 -12.85
CA PRO A 232 -0.95 -9.45 -13.11
C PRO A 232 -0.18 -8.39 -13.88
N VAL A 233 -0.85 -7.77 -14.83
CA VAL A 233 -0.40 -6.51 -15.42
C VAL A 233 -0.54 -5.44 -14.34
N ILE A 234 0.59 -5.00 -13.81
CA ILE A 234 0.66 -3.92 -12.82
C ILE A 234 0.28 -2.63 -13.53
N GLY A 235 -0.97 -2.22 -13.37
CA GLY A 235 -1.46 -0.96 -13.94
C GLY A 235 -0.95 0.21 -13.08
N HIS A 236 -0.35 1.20 -13.73
CA HIS A 236 -0.13 2.52 -13.13
C HIS A 236 -1.51 3.16 -12.93
N GLY A 237 -2.00 3.25 -11.68
CA GLY A 237 -3.25 3.92 -11.33
C GLY A 237 -3.09 5.43 -11.26
#